data_bf507dadeb8dcb9a7e2ca588229924b1
#
_entry.id   bf507dadeb8dcb9a7e2ca588229924b1
#
_cell.length_a   1.000
_cell.length_b   1.000
_cell.length_c   1.000
_cell.angle_alpha   90.00
_cell.angle_beta   90.00
_cell.angle_gamma   90.00
#
_symmetry.space_group_name_H-M   'P 1'
#
loop_
_entity.id
_entity.type
_entity.pdbx_description
1 polymer ?
#
loop_
_entity_poly.entity_id
_entity_poly.type
_entity_poly.pdbx_seq_one_letter_code
_entity_poly.pdbx_strand_id
1 'polypeptide(L)'
;MFNLTINNTNVANSLNNMYQYQFKNGSFEVPEGAEMMITSFQVPYSWYNITSRYNNNSFKIHWPSSVVNSVTVTNGGSGYTSVPTVVFTGTNTTIATATAVLSASVTSVTINAGGSGYTSAPTVTFSGGGGSGASAIATIAGGIVTSITVTNPGSGYTSAPTVGFTGGGGASTTATAVITGSVASITLNGGGTGYTASPTISFTGGGGTGATATANAYTPFTLTMDDGFYTVNALNARIQQFCIEKGMYLTDGSGNNVYYLSVSPNSTAYANQIITKLIPLSLPAGYVQPTGFAGYPTTTKRPPYVEILSNNFGKYLGFTSGSYGKDQIADYNVLSNIIPTATTVNTLLVKCSLVNNGCSNQSDILDAFAIGGSSGGTFGGNLNYTNTIEKFVKISEGRYNNFIVTIVDQNNNDIVILDNNLLINFLIRVK
;
A
#
# COMPACT_ATOMS: atom_id res chain seq x y z
N MET A 1 13.99 48.58 -16.11
CA MET A 1 13.58 47.68 -15.02
C MET A 1 12.09 47.79 -14.81
N PHE A 2 11.38 46.64 -14.70
CA PHE A 2 9.93 46.61 -14.53
C PHE A 2 9.63 45.76 -13.31
N ASN A 3 8.75 46.22 -12.43
CA ASN A 3 8.22 45.46 -11.31
C ASN A 3 6.86 44.85 -11.69
N LEU A 4 6.68 43.55 -11.45
CA LEU A 4 5.42 42.85 -11.60
C LEU A 4 5.02 42.20 -10.30
N THR A 5 3.73 42.20 -10.00
CA THR A 5 3.19 41.58 -8.78
C THR A 5 2.10 40.57 -9.17
N ILE A 6 2.22 39.35 -8.68
CA ILE A 6 1.17 38.32 -8.71
C ILE A 6 0.57 38.21 -7.31
N ASN A 7 -0.75 38.13 -7.27
CA ASN A 7 -1.51 37.93 -6.02
C ASN A 7 -2.69 36.98 -6.22
N ASN A 8 -3.54 36.84 -5.23
CA ASN A 8 -4.72 35.97 -5.26
C ASN A 8 -5.71 36.22 -6.39
N THR A 9 -5.72 37.41 -7.01
CA THR A 9 -6.60 37.71 -8.17
C THR A 9 -6.12 37.04 -9.46
N ASN A 10 -4.91 36.51 -9.47
CA ASN A 10 -4.27 35.86 -10.62
C ASN A 10 -4.42 34.33 -10.62
N VAL A 11 -5.13 33.74 -9.65
CA VAL A 11 -5.31 32.28 -9.54
C VAL A 11 -5.93 31.70 -10.82
N ALA A 12 -5.29 30.67 -11.36
CA ALA A 12 -5.68 30.07 -12.64
C ALA A 12 -6.18 28.62 -12.52
N ASN A 13 -6.10 27.99 -11.32
CA ASN A 13 -6.58 26.63 -11.11
C ASN A 13 -7.17 26.42 -9.70
N SER A 14 -7.85 25.30 -9.51
CA SER A 14 -8.49 24.92 -8.23
C SER A 14 -7.52 24.50 -7.11
N LEU A 15 -6.24 24.31 -7.43
CA LEU A 15 -5.21 23.95 -6.45
C LEU A 15 -4.56 25.20 -5.83
N ASN A 16 -4.85 26.38 -6.33
CA ASN A 16 -4.23 27.66 -5.97
C ASN A 16 -2.70 27.66 -6.11
N ASN A 17 -2.14 26.81 -6.95
CA ASN A 17 -0.70 26.73 -7.19
C ASN A 17 -0.27 27.22 -8.57
N MET A 18 -1.23 27.66 -9.40
CA MET A 18 -1.00 28.22 -10.74
C MET A 18 -1.63 29.59 -10.83
N TYR A 19 -0.86 30.56 -11.30
CA TYR A 19 -1.23 31.96 -11.37
C TYR A 19 -0.94 32.49 -12.79
N GLN A 20 -1.92 33.17 -13.38
CA GLN A 20 -1.79 33.78 -14.70
C GLN A 20 -1.77 35.29 -14.58
N TYR A 21 -0.68 35.90 -15.01
CA TYR A 21 -0.56 37.34 -15.11
C TYR A 21 -0.92 37.80 -16.52
N GLN A 22 -1.84 38.75 -16.64
CA GLN A 22 -2.20 39.38 -17.93
C GLN A 22 -1.63 40.80 -17.98
N PHE A 23 -0.98 41.12 -19.08
CA PHE A 23 -0.46 42.47 -19.30
C PHE A 23 -1.61 43.46 -19.59
N LYS A 24 -1.68 44.55 -18.83
CA LYS A 24 -2.79 45.53 -18.89
C LYS A 24 -2.93 46.19 -20.26
N ASN A 25 -1.85 46.30 -21.00
CA ASN A 25 -1.84 46.92 -22.37
C ASN A 25 -1.96 45.87 -23.48
N GLY A 26 -2.48 44.68 -23.18
CA GLY A 26 -2.71 43.60 -24.14
C GLY A 26 -1.48 42.76 -24.43
N SER A 27 -0.27 43.29 -24.43
CA SER A 27 0.96 42.51 -24.62
C SER A 27 2.18 43.25 -24.10
N PHE A 28 3.22 42.46 -23.78
CA PHE A 28 4.54 42.92 -23.39
C PHE A 28 5.57 42.27 -24.31
N GLU A 29 6.45 43.09 -24.87
CA GLU A 29 7.56 42.61 -25.68
C GLU A 29 8.79 42.42 -24.80
N VAL A 30 9.25 41.17 -24.73
CA VAL A 30 10.47 40.76 -24.02
C VAL A 30 11.61 40.86 -25.05
N PRO A 31 12.55 41.79 -24.89
CA PRO A 31 13.68 41.92 -25.80
C PRO A 31 14.74 40.84 -25.54
N GLU A 32 15.62 40.64 -26.52
CA GLU A 32 16.78 39.76 -26.38
C GLU A 32 17.63 40.15 -25.17
N GLY A 33 18.09 39.14 -24.39
CA GLY A 33 18.91 39.32 -23.21
C GLY A 33 18.18 39.80 -21.96
N ALA A 34 16.87 39.86 -21.97
CA ALA A 34 16.08 40.16 -20.78
C ALA A 34 16.21 39.06 -19.71
N GLU A 35 16.18 39.48 -18.48
CA GLU A 35 16.32 38.59 -17.31
C GLU A 35 15.26 38.93 -16.26
N MET A 36 14.83 37.91 -15.49
CA MET A 36 13.83 38.03 -14.44
C MET A 36 14.37 37.47 -13.11
N MET A 37 13.95 38.04 -12.00
CA MET A 37 14.16 37.47 -10.67
C MET A 37 12.93 37.69 -9.77
N ILE A 38 12.79 36.83 -8.75
CA ILE A 38 11.84 37.08 -7.65
C ILE A 38 12.54 37.95 -6.61
N THR A 39 11.94 39.10 -6.27
CA THR A 39 12.44 40.00 -5.23
C THR A 39 11.89 39.63 -3.88
N SER A 40 10.62 39.27 -3.81
CA SER A 40 9.99 38.74 -2.59
C SER A 40 8.89 37.73 -2.96
N PHE A 41 8.71 36.78 -2.07
CA PHE A 41 7.74 35.72 -2.18
C PHE A 41 7.07 35.46 -0.84
N GLN A 42 5.78 35.64 -0.78
CA GLN A 42 4.95 35.31 0.38
C GLN A 42 3.93 34.27 -0.03
N VAL A 43 3.91 33.17 0.70
CA VAL A 43 2.95 32.07 0.49
C VAL A 43 2.42 31.59 1.82
N PRO A 44 1.10 31.39 1.97
CA PRO A 44 0.54 30.75 3.15
C PRO A 44 1.00 29.31 3.27
N TYR A 45 1.51 28.91 4.45
CA TYR A 45 1.80 27.51 4.73
C TYR A 45 0.49 26.77 5.03
N SER A 46 -0.21 26.40 4.00
CA SER A 46 -1.58 25.88 4.08
C SER A 46 -1.80 24.57 3.35
N TRP A 47 -0.75 23.88 2.91
CA TRP A 47 -0.87 22.55 2.28
C TRP A 47 -0.82 21.43 3.30
N TYR A 48 -1.54 20.35 3.00
CA TYR A 48 -1.61 19.17 3.87
C TYR A 48 -0.35 18.30 3.81
N ASN A 49 0.01 17.69 4.93
CA ASN A 49 1.08 16.69 5.00
C ASN A 49 0.55 15.25 4.92
N ILE A 50 -0.73 15.03 5.21
CA ILE A 50 -1.43 13.77 5.03
C ILE A 50 -2.59 14.01 4.08
N THR A 51 -2.64 13.22 2.98
CA THR A 51 -3.68 13.35 1.96
C THR A 51 -3.77 12.07 1.13
N SER A 52 -4.97 11.75 0.68
CA SER A 52 -5.26 10.67 -0.26
C SER A 52 -4.44 10.80 -1.55
N ARG A 53 -4.16 12.02 -2.01
CA ARG A 53 -3.34 12.33 -3.19
C ARG A 53 -1.90 11.80 -3.07
N TYR A 54 -1.30 11.87 -1.88
CA TYR A 54 0.06 11.35 -1.63
C TYR A 54 0.06 9.87 -1.26
N ASN A 55 -1.12 9.24 -1.23
CA ASN A 55 -1.28 7.86 -0.78
C ASN A 55 -0.59 7.62 0.58
N ASN A 56 -0.81 8.53 1.52
CA ASN A 56 -0.18 8.51 2.84
C ASN A 56 -1.19 8.69 3.99
N ASN A 57 -2.47 8.39 3.75
CA ASN A 57 -3.55 8.68 4.67
C ASN A 57 -4.12 7.47 5.39
N SER A 58 -3.48 6.29 5.31
CA SER A 58 -4.04 5.08 5.94
C SER A 58 -2.98 4.11 6.45
N PHE A 59 -3.35 3.40 7.51
CA PHE A 59 -2.65 2.24 8.06
C PHE A 59 -3.65 1.33 8.77
N LYS A 60 -3.22 0.15 9.26
CA LYS A 60 -4.11 -0.76 9.98
C LYS A 60 -3.70 -0.91 11.43
N ILE A 61 -4.72 -1.02 12.28
CA ILE A 61 -4.61 -1.42 13.68
C ILE A 61 -5.21 -2.82 13.78
N HIS A 62 -4.47 -3.74 14.36
CA HIS A 62 -4.89 -5.12 14.55
C HIS A 62 -5.15 -5.37 16.03
N TRP A 63 -6.40 -5.64 16.37
CA TRP A 63 -6.81 -5.95 17.74
C TRP A 63 -6.76 -7.43 18.00
N PRO A 64 -6.18 -7.90 19.12
CA PRO A 64 -6.11 -9.32 19.44
C PRO A 64 -7.47 -9.99 19.44
N SER A 65 -7.54 -11.13 18.80
CA SER A 65 -8.74 -11.98 18.71
C SER A 65 -8.39 -13.39 19.18
N SER A 66 -9.37 -14.08 19.74
CA SER A 66 -9.25 -15.50 20.06
C SER A 66 -9.63 -16.43 18.91
N VAL A 67 -9.94 -15.84 17.75
CA VAL A 67 -10.40 -16.54 16.55
C VAL A 67 -9.41 -16.25 15.42
N VAL A 68 -9.11 -17.23 14.59
CA VAL A 68 -8.38 -17.00 13.34
C VAL A 68 -9.28 -16.26 12.38
N ASN A 69 -8.88 -15.07 11.97
CA ASN A 69 -9.65 -14.20 11.07
C ASN A 69 -9.22 -14.28 9.61
N SER A 70 -7.98 -14.72 9.37
CA SER A 70 -7.48 -14.90 8.00
C SER A 70 -6.33 -15.90 7.95
N VAL A 71 -6.13 -16.46 6.77
CA VAL A 71 -5.01 -17.33 6.42
C VAL A 71 -4.43 -16.86 5.09
N THR A 72 -3.10 -16.76 5.01
CA THR A 72 -2.42 -16.33 3.79
C THR A 72 -1.32 -17.33 3.44
N VAL A 73 -1.32 -17.84 2.21
CA VAL A 73 -0.22 -18.65 1.65
C VAL A 73 0.99 -17.73 1.47
N THR A 74 2.11 -18.09 2.07
CA THR A 74 3.39 -17.38 1.93
C THR A 74 4.31 -18.03 0.91
N ASN A 75 4.18 -19.34 0.74
CA ASN A 75 4.82 -20.10 -0.32
C ASN A 75 3.89 -21.26 -0.70
N GLY A 76 3.58 -21.41 -1.98
CA GLY A 76 2.71 -22.48 -2.45
C GLY A 76 3.35 -23.87 -2.46
N GLY A 77 4.66 -23.99 -2.28
CA GLY A 77 5.40 -25.23 -2.42
C GLY A 77 5.37 -25.77 -3.86
N SER A 78 5.67 -27.04 -4.02
CA SER A 78 5.66 -27.72 -5.33
C SER A 78 5.43 -29.23 -5.20
N GLY A 79 5.16 -29.88 -6.34
CA GLY A 79 5.04 -31.33 -6.40
C GLY A 79 3.70 -31.90 -5.90
N TYR A 80 2.72 -31.06 -5.58
CA TYR A 80 1.42 -31.53 -5.15
C TYR A 80 0.64 -32.19 -6.30
N THR A 81 0.24 -33.45 -6.09
CA THR A 81 -0.58 -34.23 -7.02
C THR A 81 -2.06 -34.30 -6.61
N SER A 82 -2.35 -33.91 -5.36
CA SER A 82 -3.70 -33.75 -4.82
C SER A 82 -3.69 -32.62 -3.76
N VAL A 83 -4.88 -32.18 -3.37
CA VAL A 83 -5.05 -31.13 -2.35
C VAL A 83 -4.51 -31.60 -1.00
N PRO A 84 -3.54 -30.90 -0.38
CA PRO A 84 -3.07 -31.23 0.95
C PRO A 84 -4.08 -30.83 2.03
N THR A 85 -4.03 -31.52 3.17
CA THR A 85 -4.79 -31.12 4.36
C THR A 85 -4.08 -29.96 5.08
N VAL A 86 -4.84 -28.91 5.41
CA VAL A 86 -4.36 -27.77 6.20
C VAL A 86 -4.52 -28.11 7.69
N VAL A 87 -3.42 -28.05 8.44
CA VAL A 87 -3.40 -28.36 9.88
C VAL A 87 -3.01 -27.11 10.66
N PHE A 88 -3.85 -26.74 11.63
CA PHE A 88 -3.57 -25.65 12.58
C PHE A 88 -3.02 -26.23 13.87
N THR A 89 -1.90 -25.67 14.35
CA THR A 89 -1.26 -26.06 15.61
C THR A 89 -1.08 -24.83 16.50
N GLY A 90 -1.59 -24.92 17.72
CA GLY A 90 -1.54 -23.85 18.72
C GLY A 90 -2.54 -24.12 19.85
N THR A 91 -2.43 -23.40 20.97
CA THR A 91 -3.40 -23.50 22.06
C THR A 91 -4.75 -22.93 21.61
N ASN A 92 -5.80 -23.73 21.72
CA ASN A 92 -7.17 -23.37 21.30
C ASN A 92 -8.21 -24.12 22.14
N THR A 93 -9.46 -23.69 22.07
CA THR A 93 -10.63 -24.41 22.62
C THR A 93 -11.31 -25.23 21.50
N THR A 94 -11.50 -24.60 20.34
CA THR A 94 -11.90 -25.28 19.12
C THR A 94 -10.91 -24.97 18.01
N ILE A 95 -10.50 -25.98 17.25
CA ILE A 95 -9.52 -25.82 16.20
C ILE A 95 -10.11 -25.10 14.98
N ALA A 96 -9.32 -24.24 14.34
CA ALA A 96 -9.68 -23.64 13.05
C ALA A 96 -9.68 -24.70 11.96
N THR A 97 -10.51 -24.50 10.94
CA THR A 97 -10.60 -25.38 9.78
C THR A 97 -10.45 -24.59 8.51
N ALA A 98 -9.73 -25.17 7.53
CA ALA A 98 -9.53 -24.55 6.24
C ALA A 98 -9.30 -25.58 5.15
N THR A 99 -9.55 -25.18 3.91
CA THR A 99 -9.36 -25.99 2.72
C THR A 99 -8.30 -25.33 1.82
N ALA A 100 -7.27 -26.10 1.44
CA ALA A 100 -6.31 -25.64 0.45
C ALA A 100 -6.91 -25.71 -0.97
N VAL A 101 -6.54 -24.76 -1.81
CA VAL A 101 -6.86 -24.75 -3.24
C VAL A 101 -5.57 -24.97 -4.02
N LEU A 102 -5.55 -26.01 -4.85
CA LEU A 102 -4.42 -26.36 -5.70
C LEU A 102 -4.49 -25.58 -7.03
N SER A 103 -3.35 -25.21 -7.56
CA SER A 103 -3.19 -24.80 -8.96
C SER A 103 -2.12 -25.70 -9.59
N ALA A 104 -2.56 -26.61 -10.46
CA ALA A 104 -1.71 -27.61 -11.07
C ALA A 104 -1.83 -27.63 -12.60
N SER A 105 -0.92 -28.36 -13.23
CA SER A 105 -0.91 -28.66 -14.66
C SER A 105 -0.80 -30.16 -14.87
N VAL A 106 -1.24 -30.67 -16.02
CA VAL A 106 -1.11 -32.08 -16.40
C VAL A 106 0.34 -32.33 -16.80
N THR A 107 1.06 -33.14 -16.03
CA THR A 107 2.47 -33.45 -16.29
C THR A 107 2.67 -34.74 -17.06
N SER A 108 1.78 -35.71 -16.89
CA SER A 108 1.83 -36.97 -17.62
C SER A 108 0.44 -37.60 -17.67
N VAL A 109 0.32 -38.64 -18.53
CA VAL A 109 -0.86 -39.46 -18.61
C VAL A 109 -0.41 -40.94 -18.54
N THR A 110 -0.93 -41.68 -17.58
CA THR A 110 -0.67 -43.10 -17.40
C THR A 110 -1.73 -43.90 -18.11
N ILE A 111 -1.36 -44.82 -19.02
CA ILE A 111 -2.27 -45.71 -19.69
C ILE A 111 -2.62 -46.83 -18.72
N ASN A 112 -3.91 -47.04 -18.46
CA ASN A 112 -4.42 -48.14 -17.64
C ASN A 112 -4.76 -49.35 -18.51
N ALA A 113 -5.32 -49.08 -19.71
CA ALA A 113 -5.55 -50.07 -20.75
C ALA A 113 -5.39 -49.46 -22.14
N GLY A 114 -4.64 -50.06 -23.02
CA GLY A 114 -4.33 -49.52 -24.36
C GLY A 114 -5.47 -49.65 -25.36
N GLY A 115 -6.55 -50.35 -25.01
CA GLY A 115 -7.65 -50.64 -25.93
C GLY A 115 -7.27 -51.61 -27.06
N SER A 116 -8.05 -51.63 -28.11
CA SER A 116 -7.78 -52.47 -29.31
C SER A 116 -8.47 -51.92 -30.55
N GLY A 117 -8.05 -52.42 -31.73
CA GLY A 117 -8.70 -52.10 -32.99
C GLY A 117 -8.33 -50.72 -33.59
N TYR A 118 -7.36 -50.03 -33.08
CA TYR A 118 -6.94 -48.73 -33.61
C TYR A 118 -6.19 -48.88 -34.93
N THR A 119 -6.67 -48.15 -35.94
CA THR A 119 -6.03 -48.04 -37.28
C THR A 119 -5.27 -46.72 -37.44
N SER A 120 -5.61 -45.72 -36.62
CA SER A 120 -4.88 -44.45 -36.48
C SER A 120 -4.93 -43.99 -35.02
N ALA A 121 -4.04 -43.07 -34.67
CA ALA A 121 -3.98 -42.53 -33.32
C ALA A 121 -5.30 -41.84 -32.95
N PRO A 122 -5.93 -42.16 -31.80
CA PRO A 122 -7.10 -41.45 -31.33
C PRO A 122 -6.77 -40.04 -30.88
N THR A 123 -7.74 -39.14 -30.97
CA THR A 123 -7.65 -37.80 -30.36
C THR A 123 -7.79 -37.93 -28.85
N VAL A 124 -6.84 -37.37 -28.10
CA VAL A 124 -6.87 -37.32 -26.63
C VAL A 124 -7.54 -36.04 -26.19
N THR A 125 -8.50 -36.14 -25.29
CA THR A 125 -9.23 -35.01 -24.72
C THR A 125 -9.12 -34.98 -23.20
N PHE A 126 -9.11 -33.79 -22.60
CA PHE A 126 -9.14 -33.58 -21.15
C PHE A 126 -10.41 -32.84 -20.77
N SER A 127 -11.14 -33.37 -19.79
CA SER A 127 -12.38 -32.74 -19.32
C SER A 127 -12.48 -32.73 -17.80
N GLY A 128 -13.04 -31.66 -17.22
CA GLY A 128 -13.15 -31.49 -15.78
C GLY A 128 -11.83 -31.07 -15.14
N GLY A 129 -11.68 -31.32 -13.83
CA GLY A 129 -10.49 -30.99 -13.06
C GLY A 129 -10.33 -29.51 -12.73
N GLY A 130 -11.22 -28.62 -13.18
CA GLY A 130 -11.22 -27.17 -12.89
C GLY A 130 -10.24 -26.32 -13.71
N GLY A 131 -9.28 -26.97 -14.41
CA GLY A 131 -8.30 -26.30 -15.27
C GLY A 131 -8.69 -26.38 -16.77
N SER A 132 -7.79 -25.85 -17.61
CA SER A 132 -8.00 -25.84 -19.07
C SER A 132 -6.67 -25.85 -19.84
N GLY A 133 -6.76 -26.08 -21.18
CA GLY A 133 -5.64 -25.92 -22.09
C GLY A 133 -4.70 -27.14 -22.20
N ALA A 134 -4.94 -28.23 -21.45
CA ALA A 134 -4.14 -29.43 -21.61
C ALA A 134 -4.40 -30.08 -22.97
N SER A 135 -3.34 -30.56 -23.62
CA SER A 135 -3.39 -31.35 -24.85
C SER A 135 -2.33 -32.44 -24.85
N ALA A 136 -2.62 -33.55 -25.53
CA ALA A 136 -1.72 -34.69 -25.64
C ALA A 136 -1.90 -35.42 -26.99
N ILE A 137 -0.88 -36.19 -27.37
CA ILE A 137 -0.86 -37.02 -28.56
C ILE A 137 -0.73 -38.47 -28.13
N ALA A 138 -1.58 -39.34 -28.68
CA ALA A 138 -1.48 -40.80 -28.52
C ALA A 138 -0.58 -41.40 -29.59
N THR A 139 0.19 -42.42 -29.24
CA THR A 139 0.93 -43.28 -30.18
C THR A 139 0.32 -44.68 -30.12
N ILE A 140 0.18 -45.32 -31.29
CA ILE A 140 -0.34 -46.68 -31.39
C ILE A 140 0.73 -47.64 -31.95
N ALA A 141 0.73 -48.88 -31.51
CA ALA A 141 1.45 -49.99 -32.11
C ALA A 141 0.64 -51.26 -31.97
N GLY A 142 0.56 -52.07 -33.05
CA GLY A 142 -0.23 -53.28 -33.04
C GLY A 142 -1.73 -53.11 -32.79
N GLY A 143 -2.30 -51.95 -33.15
CA GLY A 143 -3.72 -51.64 -32.96
C GLY A 143 -4.11 -51.27 -31.52
N ILE A 144 -3.14 -50.98 -30.65
CA ILE A 144 -3.33 -50.52 -29.25
C ILE A 144 -2.62 -49.18 -29.00
N VAL A 145 -3.12 -48.39 -28.09
CA VAL A 145 -2.43 -47.15 -27.61
C VAL A 145 -1.30 -47.56 -26.67
N THR A 146 -0.06 -47.22 -27.03
CA THR A 146 1.17 -47.61 -26.30
C THR A 146 1.79 -46.48 -25.52
N SER A 147 1.58 -45.21 -25.93
CA SER A 147 2.05 -44.03 -25.17
C SER A 147 1.15 -42.82 -25.39
N ILE A 148 1.15 -41.93 -24.43
CA ILE A 148 0.49 -40.61 -24.48
C ILE A 148 1.50 -39.56 -24.06
N THR A 149 1.81 -38.64 -24.97
CA THR A 149 2.74 -37.52 -24.70
C THR A 149 1.93 -36.25 -24.53
N VAL A 150 2.04 -35.61 -23.35
CA VAL A 150 1.45 -34.28 -23.09
C VAL A 150 2.20 -33.26 -23.91
N THR A 151 1.51 -32.52 -24.78
CA THR A 151 2.07 -31.48 -25.66
C THR A 151 1.86 -30.10 -25.09
N ASN A 152 0.78 -29.90 -24.33
CA ASN A 152 0.54 -28.73 -23.53
C ASN A 152 0.02 -29.18 -22.16
N PRO A 153 0.68 -28.79 -21.05
CA PRO A 153 0.24 -29.19 -19.71
C PRO A 153 -1.04 -28.48 -19.23
N GLY A 154 -1.47 -27.40 -19.88
CA GLY A 154 -2.57 -26.56 -19.39
C GLY A 154 -2.26 -25.94 -18.02
N SER A 155 -3.27 -25.39 -17.38
CA SER A 155 -3.11 -24.73 -16.04
C SER A 155 -4.43 -24.68 -15.26
N GLY A 156 -4.32 -24.35 -13.96
CA GLY A 156 -5.47 -24.12 -13.09
C GLY A 156 -6.20 -25.39 -12.65
N TYR A 157 -5.63 -26.56 -12.86
CA TYR A 157 -6.23 -27.82 -12.39
C TYR A 157 -6.20 -27.91 -10.87
N THR A 158 -7.35 -28.18 -10.28
CA THR A 158 -7.51 -28.43 -8.83
C THR A 158 -7.62 -29.92 -8.52
N SER A 159 -7.94 -30.74 -9.56
CA SER A 159 -7.95 -32.21 -9.54
C SER A 159 -7.56 -32.74 -10.92
N ALA A 160 -7.20 -34.02 -11.00
CA ALA A 160 -6.87 -34.65 -12.27
C ALA A 160 -8.08 -34.64 -13.23
N PRO A 161 -7.92 -34.13 -14.47
CA PRO A 161 -8.98 -34.18 -15.47
C PRO A 161 -9.22 -35.61 -15.94
N THR A 162 -10.43 -35.87 -16.38
CA THR A 162 -10.76 -37.13 -17.08
C THR A 162 -10.13 -37.14 -18.47
N VAL A 163 -9.46 -38.23 -18.82
CA VAL A 163 -8.85 -38.44 -20.14
C VAL A 163 -9.84 -39.18 -21.02
N GLY A 164 -10.21 -38.59 -22.15
CA GLY A 164 -11.08 -39.16 -23.16
C GLY A 164 -10.34 -39.51 -24.45
N PHE A 165 -10.82 -40.49 -25.17
CA PHE A 165 -10.29 -40.92 -26.49
C PHE A 165 -11.40 -40.94 -27.52
N THR A 166 -11.16 -40.31 -28.67
CA THR A 166 -12.15 -40.28 -29.78
C THR A 166 -11.48 -40.53 -31.11
N GLY A 167 -12.18 -41.23 -32.00
CA GLY A 167 -11.66 -41.57 -33.33
C GLY A 167 -10.67 -42.72 -33.33
N GLY A 168 -9.89 -42.86 -34.40
CA GLY A 168 -8.87 -43.89 -34.57
C GLY A 168 -9.39 -45.30 -34.89
N GLY A 169 -10.69 -45.55 -34.91
CA GLY A 169 -11.31 -46.84 -35.26
C GLY A 169 -11.31 -47.91 -34.16
N GLY A 170 -10.57 -47.69 -33.05
CA GLY A 170 -10.48 -48.60 -31.90
C GLY A 170 -11.38 -48.19 -30.75
N ALA A 171 -11.33 -48.98 -29.67
CA ALA A 171 -12.12 -48.74 -28.44
C ALA A 171 -11.40 -49.23 -27.18
N SER A 172 -12.02 -48.92 -26.02
CA SER A 172 -11.65 -49.43 -24.68
C SER A 172 -10.28 -48.94 -24.15
N THR A 173 -9.72 -47.84 -24.69
CA THR A 173 -8.57 -47.21 -24.08
C THR A 173 -8.99 -46.46 -22.82
N THR A 174 -8.26 -46.70 -21.73
CA THR A 174 -8.42 -45.96 -20.47
C THR A 174 -7.07 -45.40 -19.99
N ALA A 175 -7.08 -44.20 -19.47
CA ALA A 175 -5.88 -43.55 -18.94
C ALA A 175 -6.23 -42.59 -17.80
N THR A 176 -5.22 -42.34 -16.97
CA THR A 176 -5.32 -41.42 -15.83
C THR A 176 -4.35 -40.25 -16.03
N ALA A 177 -4.84 -39.04 -15.98
CA ALA A 177 -3.99 -37.85 -15.97
C ALA A 177 -3.31 -37.70 -14.60
N VAL A 178 -2.03 -37.36 -14.62
CA VAL A 178 -1.26 -36.97 -13.43
C VAL A 178 -1.07 -35.47 -13.49
N ILE A 179 -1.48 -34.78 -12.42
CA ILE A 179 -1.25 -33.35 -12.25
C ILE A 179 -0.14 -33.11 -11.25
N THR A 180 0.58 -32.00 -11.42
CA THR A 180 1.54 -31.52 -10.43
C THR A 180 1.44 -30.01 -10.33
N GLY A 181 1.42 -29.48 -9.10
CA GLY A 181 1.22 -28.06 -8.86
C GLY A 181 1.68 -27.58 -7.50
N SER A 182 1.12 -26.46 -7.11
CA SER A 182 1.36 -25.75 -5.84
C SER A 182 0.04 -25.37 -5.17
N VAL A 183 0.08 -25.09 -3.86
CA VAL A 183 -1.06 -24.50 -3.14
C VAL A 183 -1.20 -23.05 -3.55
N ALA A 184 -2.29 -22.72 -4.25
CA ALA A 184 -2.55 -21.36 -4.75
C ALA A 184 -3.17 -20.46 -3.68
N SER A 185 -4.10 -21.00 -2.88
CA SER A 185 -4.79 -20.28 -1.82
C SER A 185 -5.31 -21.22 -0.75
N ILE A 186 -5.79 -20.64 0.35
CA ILE A 186 -6.47 -21.35 1.43
C ILE A 186 -7.78 -20.64 1.71
N THR A 187 -8.87 -21.39 1.75
CA THR A 187 -10.18 -20.90 2.20
C THR A 187 -10.36 -21.25 3.66
N LEU A 188 -10.49 -20.25 4.54
CA LEU A 188 -10.82 -20.46 5.94
C LEU A 188 -12.30 -20.81 6.05
N ASN A 189 -12.60 -21.99 6.59
CA ASN A 189 -13.97 -22.50 6.74
C ASN A 189 -14.52 -22.16 8.14
N GLY A 190 -13.65 -22.16 9.15
CA GLY A 190 -13.99 -21.79 10.51
C GLY A 190 -12.75 -21.33 11.28
N GLY A 191 -12.86 -20.19 11.97
CA GLY A 191 -11.72 -19.59 12.66
C GLY A 191 -11.33 -20.28 13.97
N GLY A 192 -12.09 -21.27 14.42
CA GLY A 192 -11.92 -21.85 15.76
C GLY A 192 -12.12 -20.83 16.87
N THR A 193 -11.77 -21.18 18.10
CA THR A 193 -11.85 -20.27 19.26
C THR A 193 -10.75 -20.56 20.27
N GLY A 194 -10.49 -19.61 21.17
CA GLY A 194 -9.57 -19.80 22.28
C GLY A 194 -8.09 -19.72 21.91
N TYR A 195 -7.75 -19.21 20.72
CA TYR A 195 -6.36 -19.02 20.35
C TYR A 195 -5.68 -17.96 21.20
N THR A 196 -4.52 -18.32 21.76
CA THR A 196 -3.70 -17.43 22.59
C THR A 196 -2.67 -16.65 21.77
N ALA A 197 -2.39 -17.10 20.55
CA ALA A 197 -1.55 -16.49 19.53
C ALA A 197 -2.01 -16.96 18.16
N SER A 198 -1.51 -16.34 17.10
CA SER A 198 -1.73 -16.85 15.74
C SER A 198 -1.19 -18.28 15.65
N PRO A 199 -2.02 -19.29 15.29
CA PRO A 199 -1.55 -20.67 15.20
C PRO A 199 -0.57 -20.84 14.04
N THR A 200 0.31 -21.82 14.15
CA THR A 200 1.13 -22.27 13.03
C THR A 200 0.31 -23.12 12.08
N ILE A 201 0.62 -23.03 10.79
CA ILE A 201 -0.01 -23.83 9.74
C ILE A 201 1.02 -24.79 9.15
N SER A 202 0.60 -26.03 9.00
CA SER A 202 1.33 -27.04 8.25
C SER A 202 0.42 -27.70 7.21
N PHE A 203 1.04 -28.28 6.18
CA PHE A 203 0.35 -29.01 5.12
C PHE A 203 0.76 -30.48 5.20
N THR A 204 -0.24 -31.38 5.15
CA THR A 204 0.00 -32.82 5.20
C THR A 204 -0.66 -33.51 4.03
N GLY A 205 -0.02 -34.55 3.48
CA GLY A 205 -0.53 -35.24 2.29
C GLY A 205 -0.30 -34.47 0.99
N GLY A 206 -1.04 -34.87 -0.05
CA GLY A 206 -0.97 -34.22 -1.36
C GLY A 206 0.28 -34.51 -2.20
N GLY A 207 1.31 -35.19 -1.65
CA GLY A 207 2.53 -35.62 -2.34
C GLY A 207 3.57 -34.52 -2.57
N GLY A 208 3.20 -33.25 -2.37
CA GLY A 208 4.11 -32.09 -2.52
C GLY A 208 4.80 -31.69 -1.22
N THR A 209 5.69 -30.70 -1.32
CA THR A 209 6.47 -30.16 -0.20
C THR A 209 6.66 -28.65 -0.32
N GLY A 210 7.13 -28.02 0.79
CA GLY A 210 7.55 -26.63 0.80
C GLY A 210 6.42 -25.59 0.87
N ALA A 211 5.14 -26.01 0.95
CA ALA A 211 4.07 -25.04 1.19
C ALA A 211 4.16 -24.46 2.60
N THR A 212 4.00 -23.14 2.69
CA THR A 212 3.93 -22.40 3.95
C THR A 212 2.78 -21.41 3.93
N ALA A 213 2.17 -21.18 5.08
CA ALA A 213 1.12 -20.20 5.26
C ALA A 213 1.18 -19.57 6.64
N THR A 214 0.57 -18.41 6.78
CA THR A 214 0.40 -17.73 8.07
C THR A 214 -1.07 -17.59 8.41
N ALA A 215 -1.43 -17.89 9.67
CA ALA A 215 -2.72 -17.55 10.23
C ALA A 215 -2.65 -16.22 10.98
N ASN A 216 -3.76 -15.50 11.06
CA ASN A 216 -3.86 -14.26 11.79
C ASN A 216 -5.04 -14.33 12.78
N ALA A 217 -4.73 -14.32 14.08
CA ALA A 217 -5.70 -14.26 15.16
C ALA A 217 -5.83 -12.82 15.72
N TYR A 218 -5.97 -11.86 14.81
CA TYR A 218 -6.24 -10.46 15.10
C TYR A 218 -7.34 -9.95 14.18
N THR A 219 -8.18 -9.06 14.69
CA THR A 219 -9.17 -8.34 13.89
C THR A 219 -8.53 -7.08 13.31
N PRO A 220 -8.42 -6.94 12.00
CA PRO A 220 -7.87 -5.75 11.37
C PRO A 220 -8.89 -4.63 11.29
N PHE A 221 -8.46 -3.42 11.65
CA PHE A 221 -9.20 -2.18 11.48
C PHE A 221 -8.37 -1.22 10.66
N THR A 222 -8.87 -0.77 9.51
CA THR A 222 -8.19 0.25 8.70
C THR A 222 -8.58 1.64 9.21
N LEU A 223 -7.60 2.40 9.67
CA LEU A 223 -7.75 3.83 9.90
C LEU A 223 -7.41 4.56 8.61
N THR A 224 -8.38 5.27 8.05
CA THR A 224 -8.19 6.24 6.98
C THR A 224 -8.36 7.63 7.58
N MET A 225 -7.42 8.52 7.30
CA MET A 225 -7.47 9.89 7.76
C MET A 225 -7.98 10.80 6.65
N ASP A 226 -8.70 11.82 7.04
CA ASP A 226 -9.07 12.91 6.15
C ASP A 226 -7.81 13.68 5.74
N ASP A 227 -7.87 14.31 4.58
CA ASP A 227 -6.81 15.18 4.11
C ASP A 227 -6.61 16.32 5.12
N GLY A 228 -5.38 16.52 5.61
CA GLY A 228 -5.11 17.49 6.66
C GLY A 228 -3.63 17.68 6.99
N PHE A 229 -3.38 18.65 7.85
CA PHE A 229 -2.08 18.86 8.46
C PHE A 229 -2.08 18.25 9.88
N TYR A 230 -1.33 17.18 10.05
CA TYR A 230 -1.22 16.46 11.30
C TYR A 230 0.18 16.64 11.90
N THR A 231 0.25 17.04 13.14
CA THR A 231 1.42 16.77 13.99
C THR A 231 1.32 15.33 14.51
N VAL A 232 2.39 14.77 15.04
CA VAL A 232 2.34 13.43 15.66
C VAL A 232 1.32 13.37 16.80
N ASN A 233 1.18 14.44 17.57
CA ASN A 233 0.18 14.53 18.64
C ASN A 233 -1.25 14.58 18.08
N ALA A 234 -1.49 15.33 17.00
CA ALA A 234 -2.80 15.37 16.33
C ALA A 234 -3.13 14.00 15.72
N LEU A 235 -2.14 13.31 15.14
CA LEU A 235 -2.29 11.95 14.67
C LEU A 235 -2.65 11.00 15.82
N ASN A 236 -1.96 11.09 16.97
CA ASN A 236 -2.30 10.29 18.14
C ASN A 236 -3.73 10.55 18.63
N ALA A 237 -4.17 11.80 18.66
CA ALA A 237 -5.55 12.16 19.00
C ALA A 237 -6.56 11.52 18.00
N ARG A 238 -6.25 11.51 16.70
CA ARG A 238 -7.09 10.85 15.68
C ARG A 238 -7.11 9.32 15.86
N ILE A 239 -5.99 8.70 16.23
CA ILE A 239 -5.92 7.28 16.58
C ILE A 239 -6.81 6.99 17.79
N GLN A 240 -6.74 7.81 18.84
CA GLN A 240 -7.57 7.65 20.04
C GLN A 240 -9.05 7.81 19.71
N GLN A 241 -9.42 8.78 18.89
CA GLN A 241 -10.79 8.94 18.41
C GLN A 241 -11.27 7.70 17.63
N PHE A 242 -10.43 7.15 16.77
CA PHE A 242 -10.72 5.89 16.06
C PHE A 242 -10.86 4.70 17.02
N CYS A 243 -10.04 4.64 18.07
CA CYS A 243 -10.19 3.63 19.12
C CYS A 243 -11.56 3.75 19.82
N ILE A 244 -12.07 4.98 20.05
CA ILE A 244 -13.40 5.20 20.59
C ILE A 244 -14.47 4.69 19.62
N GLU A 245 -14.39 5.06 18.34
CA GLU A 245 -15.31 4.64 17.28
C GLU A 245 -15.40 3.11 17.12
N LYS A 246 -14.31 2.39 17.38
CA LYS A 246 -14.20 0.93 17.24
C LYS A 246 -14.26 0.15 18.54
N GLY A 247 -14.51 0.81 19.67
CA GLY A 247 -14.56 0.15 20.97
C GLY A 247 -13.21 -0.43 21.43
N MET A 248 -12.08 0.12 20.99
CA MET A 248 -10.72 -0.33 21.31
C MET A 248 -10.13 0.40 22.52
N TYR A 249 -10.91 0.57 23.57
CA TYR A 249 -10.50 1.23 24.82
C TYR A 249 -11.29 0.70 26.02
N LEU A 250 -10.84 1.02 27.22
CA LEU A 250 -11.60 0.89 28.44
C LEU A 250 -11.68 2.25 29.13
N THR A 251 -12.65 2.43 30.01
CA THR A 251 -12.73 3.62 30.88
C THR A 251 -12.34 3.20 32.30
N ASP A 252 -11.40 3.90 32.93
CA ASP A 252 -10.98 3.64 34.31
C ASP A 252 -12.02 4.14 35.34
N GLY A 253 -11.78 3.83 36.62
CA GLY A 253 -12.66 4.23 37.72
C GLY A 253 -12.76 5.76 37.94
N SER A 254 -11.91 6.55 37.30
CA SER A 254 -11.93 8.02 37.30
C SER A 254 -12.64 8.59 36.07
N GLY A 255 -13.15 7.74 35.16
CA GLY A 255 -13.81 8.16 33.95
C GLY A 255 -12.87 8.47 32.78
N ASN A 256 -11.55 8.20 32.89
CA ASN A 256 -10.62 8.44 31.80
C ASN A 256 -10.55 7.26 30.84
N ASN A 257 -10.44 7.55 29.55
CA ASN A 257 -10.23 6.52 28.54
C ASN A 257 -8.81 5.98 28.60
N VAL A 258 -8.68 4.67 28.65
CA VAL A 258 -7.41 3.94 28.64
C VAL A 258 -7.24 3.29 27.28
N TYR A 259 -6.28 3.81 26.51
CA TYR A 259 -5.95 3.31 25.18
C TYR A 259 -4.78 2.33 25.24
N TYR A 260 -4.83 1.32 24.38
CA TYR A 260 -3.81 0.28 24.30
C TYR A 260 -2.84 0.49 23.13
N LEU A 261 -3.03 1.55 22.36
CA LEU A 261 -2.17 2.00 21.29
C LEU A 261 -1.99 3.52 21.36
N SER A 262 -0.77 3.97 21.19
CA SER A 262 -0.45 5.38 21.01
C SER A 262 0.77 5.56 20.10
N VAL A 263 0.89 6.74 19.49
CA VAL A 263 2.09 7.21 18.82
C VAL A 263 2.54 8.51 19.48
N SER A 264 3.84 8.71 19.62
CA SER A 264 4.38 9.93 20.21
C SER A 264 5.72 10.27 19.59
N PRO A 265 6.10 11.56 19.56
CA PRO A 265 7.45 11.94 19.18
C PRO A 265 8.44 11.57 20.29
N ASN A 266 9.64 11.17 19.90
CA ASN A 266 10.79 11.02 20.78
C ASN A 266 11.86 12.03 20.38
N SER A 267 11.90 13.16 21.08
CA SER A 267 12.81 14.27 20.78
C SER A 267 14.29 13.92 20.98
N THR A 268 14.58 13.01 21.92
CA THR A 268 15.95 12.58 22.21
C THR A 268 16.56 11.76 21.08
N ALA A 269 15.72 10.92 20.43
CA ALA A 269 16.17 10.06 19.34
C ALA A 269 15.91 10.64 17.93
N TYR A 270 15.32 11.86 17.84
CA TYR A 270 14.83 12.43 16.57
C TYR A 270 13.97 11.42 15.79
N ALA A 271 13.07 10.78 16.49
CA ALA A 271 12.26 9.68 16.01
C ALA A 271 10.80 9.81 16.48
N ASN A 272 9.90 9.06 15.87
CA ASN A 272 8.60 8.77 16.45
C ASN A 272 8.61 7.38 17.08
N GLN A 273 7.66 7.10 17.94
CA GLN A 273 7.52 5.79 18.56
C GLN A 273 6.08 5.30 18.49
N ILE A 274 5.94 3.99 18.29
CA ILE A 274 4.69 3.26 18.44
C ILE A 274 4.74 2.54 19.78
N ILE A 275 3.74 2.78 20.61
CA ILE A 275 3.61 2.18 21.94
C ILE A 275 2.33 1.38 21.97
N THR A 276 2.42 0.08 22.28
CA THR A 276 1.26 -0.77 22.48
C THR A 276 1.34 -1.45 23.85
N LYS A 277 0.18 -1.52 24.53
CA LYS A 277 0.06 -2.08 25.87
C LYS A 277 -0.74 -3.37 25.86
N LEU A 278 -0.46 -4.24 26.82
CA LEU A 278 -1.20 -5.49 26.99
C LEU A 278 -2.67 -5.23 27.30
N ILE A 279 -3.55 -5.82 26.49
CA ILE A 279 -4.98 -5.83 26.76
C ILE A 279 -5.24 -6.87 27.87
N PRO A 280 -6.02 -6.56 28.93
CA PRO A 280 -6.36 -7.51 29.97
C PRO A 280 -7.19 -8.68 29.41
N LEU A 281 -7.27 -9.79 30.15
CA LEU A 281 -8.05 -10.98 29.78
C LEU A 281 -9.56 -10.83 30.08
N SER A 282 -9.91 -9.91 30.95
CA SER A 282 -11.27 -9.59 31.35
C SER A 282 -11.33 -8.14 31.81
N LEU A 283 -12.53 -7.64 32.03
CA LEU A 283 -12.74 -6.29 32.55
C LEU A 283 -12.06 -6.14 33.93
N PRO A 284 -11.09 -5.24 34.09
CA PRO A 284 -10.48 -5.01 35.42
C PRO A 284 -11.49 -4.40 36.39
N ALA A 285 -11.28 -4.66 37.67
CA ALA A 285 -12.14 -4.09 38.73
C ALA A 285 -12.09 -2.56 38.68
N GLY A 286 -13.28 -1.91 38.71
CA GLY A 286 -13.41 -0.46 38.61
C GLY A 286 -13.33 0.10 37.21
N TYR A 287 -13.16 -0.72 36.19
CA TYR A 287 -13.18 -0.28 34.78
C TYR A 287 -14.56 -0.51 34.15
N VAL A 288 -14.86 0.26 33.11
CA VAL A 288 -16.06 0.10 32.27
C VAL A 288 -15.64 -0.14 30.83
N GLN A 289 -16.28 -1.09 30.17
CA GLN A 289 -16.08 -1.31 28.75
C GLN A 289 -17.15 -0.57 27.93
N PRO A 290 -16.81 -0.01 26.76
CA PRO A 290 -17.77 0.65 25.90
C PRO A 290 -18.73 -0.36 25.24
N THR A 291 -19.89 0.12 24.81
CA THR A 291 -20.76 -0.64 23.91
C THR A 291 -20.01 -0.97 22.62
N GLY A 292 -20.05 -2.22 22.17
CA GLY A 292 -19.29 -2.66 21.00
C GLY A 292 -17.78 -2.82 21.24
N PHE A 293 -17.38 -3.05 22.49
CA PHE A 293 -15.97 -3.32 22.81
C PHE A 293 -15.38 -4.38 21.90
N ALA A 294 -14.16 -4.13 21.40
CA ALA A 294 -13.49 -4.96 20.39
C ALA A 294 -13.07 -6.36 20.92
N GLY A 295 -13.25 -6.64 22.21
CA GLY A 295 -13.05 -7.94 22.85
C GLY A 295 -11.72 -8.06 23.61
N TYR A 296 -11.67 -9.08 24.45
CA TYR A 296 -10.49 -9.45 25.24
C TYR A 296 -9.78 -10.64 24.59
N PRO A 297 -8.44 -10.73 24.68
CA PRO A 297 -7.75 -11.99 24.44
C PRO A 297 -8.17 -13.03 25.49
N THR A 298 -8.28 -14.31 25.13
CA THR A 298 -8.91 -15.33 26.01
C THR A 298 -8.00 -15.86 27.11
N THR A 299 -6.74 -16.14 26.84
CA THR A 299 -5.86 -16.85 27.76
C THR A 299 -4.50 -16.21 27.96
N THR A 300 -4.04 -15.40 27.05
CA THR A 300 -2.77 -14.68 27.14
C THR A 300 -2.98 -13.21 26.79
N LYS A 301 -2.56 -12.31 27.67
CA LYS A 301 -2.57 -10.88 27.39
C LYS A 301 -1.69 -10.60 26.17
N ARG A 302 -2.24 -9.85 25.22
CA ARG A 302 -1.53 -9.41 24.02
C ARG A 302 -1.82 -7.95 23.75
N PRO A 303 -0.85 -7.17 23.24
CA PRO A 303 -1.11 -5.82 22.78
C PRO A 303 -1.76 -5.85 21.39
N PRO A 304 -2.42 -4.78 20.97
CA PRO A 304 -2.68 -4.55 19.56
C PRO A 304 -1.37 -4.36 18.81
N TYR A 305 -1.38 -4.49 17.48
CA TYR A 305 -0.23 -4.12 16.67
C TYR A 305 -0.61 -3.21 15.51
N VAL A 306 0.37 -2.49 14.98
CA VAL A 306 0.22 -1.59 13.84
C VAL A 306 0.82 -2.22 12.61
N GLU A 307 0.07 -2.23 11.50
CA GLU A 307 0.58 -2.58 10.18
C GLU A 307 0.72 -1.30 9.35
N ILE A 308 1.97 -0.93 9.08
CA ILE A 308 2.31 0.13 8.14
C ILE A 308 2.26 -0.47 6.74
N LEU A 309 1.33 0.03 5.93
CA LEU A 309 1.10 -0.44 4.57
C LEU A 309 2.25 -0.02 3.64
N SER A 310 2.33 -0.65 2.46
CA SER A 310 3.26 -0.25 1.39
C SER A 310 2.79 1.03 0.67
N ASN A 311 2.42 2.03 1.46
CA ASN A 311 2.05 3.37 1.03
C ASN A 311 3.03 4.39 1.62
N ASN A 312 2.84 5.68 1.35
CA ASN A 312 3.75 6.71 1.83
C ASN A 312 3.53 7.12 3.31
N PHE A 313 2.53 6.56 4.01
CA PHE A 313 2.25 6.88 5.41
C PHE A 313 3.43 6.54 6.34
N GLY A 314 4.10 5.43 6.05
CA GLY A 314 5.27 5.01 6.82
C GLY A 314 6.38 6.05 6.84
N LYS A 315 6.62 6.74 5.73
CA LYS A 315 7.63 7.81 5.65
C LYS A 315 7.29 8.98 6.58
N TYR A 316 5.99 9.33 6.70
CA TYR A 316 5.54 10.37 7.62
C TYR A 316 5.85 10.01 9.08
N LEU A 317 5.54 8.78 9.50
CA LEU A 317 5.84 8.31 10.86
C LEU A 317 7.30 7.93 11.09
N GLY A 318 8.07 7.68 10.03
CA GLY A 318 9.44 7.19 10.11
C GLY A 318 9.54 5.66 10.21
N PHE A 319 8.53 4.93 9.73
CA PHE A 319 8.53 3.47 9.73
C PHE A 319 8.47 2.92 8.30
N THR A 320 9.23 1.86 8.05
CA THR A 320 9.08 1.08 6.82
C THR A 320 7.76 0.29 6.84
N SER A 321 7.29 -0.19 5.68
CA SER A 321 6.13 -1.09 5.64
C SER A 321 6.40 -2.37 6.43
N GLY A 322 5.41 -2.82 7.22
CA GLY A 322 5.56 -3.99 8.08
C GLY A 322 4.62 -3.97 9.29
N SER A 323 4.73 -4.99 10.12
CA SER A 323 3.92 -5.16 11.33
C SER A 323 4.75 -4.87 12.58
N TYR A 324 4.29 -3.95 13.42
CA TYR A 324 4.97 -3.48 14.61
C TYR A 324 4.20 -3.88 15.86
N GLY A 325 4.79 -4.73 16.69
CA GLY A 325 4.17 -5.28 17.91
C GLY A 325 3.34 -6.54 17.72
N LYS A 326 3.41 -7.19 16.54
CA LYS A 326 2.69 -8.44 16.27
C LYS A 326 3.20 -9.57 17.16
N ASP A 327 2.24 -10.37 17.70
CA ASP A 327 2.48 -11.56 18.53
C ASP A 327 3.32 -11.33 19.80
N GLN A 328 3.38 -10.08 20.29
CA GLN A 328 4.03 -9.75 21.57
C GLN A 328 3.20 -10.26 22.76
N ILE A 329 3.89 -10.61 23.86
CA ILE A 329 3.29 -11.04 25.14
C ILE A 329 3.62 -10.06 26.29
N ALA A 330 4.22 -8.93 25.96
CA ALA A 330 4.56 -7.81 26.84
C ALA A 330 4.18 -6.49 26.17
N ASP A 331 4.15 -5.42 26.95
CA ASP A 331 4.05 -4.08 26.37
C ASP A 331 5.17 -3.88 25.35
N TYR A 332 4.83 -3.27 24.22
CA TYR A 332 5.77 -3.09 23.13
C TYR A 332 5.95 -1.60 22.82
N ASN A 333 7.19 -1.19 22.72
CA ASN A 333 7.58 0.16 22.35
C ASN A 333 8.70 0.10 21.32
N VAL A 334 8.53 0.74 20.20
CA VAL A 334 9.52 0.76 19.12
C VAL A 334 9.68 2.16 18.56
N LEU A 335 10.94 2.56 18.40
CA LEU A 335 11.30 3.78 17.69
C LEU A 335 11.23 3.58 16.18
N SER A 336 10.96 4.66 15.47
CA SER A 336 10.97 4.67 14.00
C SER A 336 12.35 4.24 13.48
N ASN A 337 12.35 3.45 12.41
CA ASN A 337 13.53 2.86 11.80
C ASN A 337 14.06 3.62 10.57
N ILE A 338 13.37 4.67 10.18
CA ILE A 338 13.81 5.69 9.22
C ILE A 338 13.49 7.07 9.79
N ILE A 339 14.14 8.11 9.28
CA ILE A 339 13.89 9.48 9.73
C ILE A 339 12.45 9.89 9.37
N PRO A 340 11.63 10.33 10.34
CA PRO A 340 10.29 10.81 10.06
C PRO A 340 10.28 12.03 9.14
N THR A 341 9.40 12.02 8.15
CA THR A 341 9.22 13.16 7.25
C THR A 341 7.96 13.92 7.65
N ALA A 342 8.11 14.90 8.55
CA ALA A 342 6.99 15.69 9.09
C ALA A 342 6.23 16.49 8.02
N THR A 343 6.89 16.80 6.92
CA THR A 343 6.30 17.47 5.75
C THR A 343 6.75 16.78 4.48
N THR A 344 5.83 16.58 3.56
CA THR A 344 6.11 16.02 2.21
C THR A 344 6.74 17.07 1.29
N VAL A 345 6.63 18.36 1.64
CA VAL A 345 7.14 19.49 0.87
C VAL A 345 8.25 20.16 1.67
N ASN A 346 9.49 20.04 1.21
CA ASN A 346 10.68 20.63 1.83
C ASN A 346 11.15 21.90 1.13
N THR A 347 10.82 22.01 -0.14
CA THR A 347 11.21 23.14 -1.00
C THR A 347 10.05 23.44 -1.95
N LEU A 348 9.76 24.72 -2.09
CA LEU A 348 8.86 25.23 -3.12
C LEU A 348 9.69 25.63 -4.32
N LEU A 349 9.37 25.10 -5.48
CA LEU A 349 9.90 25.53 -6.77
C LEU A 349 8.91 26.49 -7.40
N VAL A 350 9.35 27.66 -7.77
CA VAL A 350 8.56 28.63 -8.52
C VAL A 350 8.96 28.55 -9.99
N LYS A 351 8.04 28.09 -10.81
CA LYS A 351 8.20 27.96 -12.27
C LYS A 351 7.55 29.13 -12.96
N CYS A 352 8.11 29.55 -14.07
CA CYS A 352 7.56 30.64 -14.87
C CYS A 352 7.66 30.30 -16.36
N SER A 353 6.56 30.44 -17.08
CA SER A 353 6.49 30.11 -18.53
C SER A 353 7.40 30.98 -19.41
N LEU A 354 7.89 32.12 -18.90
CA LEU A 354 8.85 32.96 -19.63
C LEU A 354 10.31 32.51 -19.44
N VAL A 355 10.60 31.71 -18.44
CA VAL A 355 11.97 31.36 -18.04
C VAL A 355 12.56 30.29 -18.96
N ASN A 356 13.82 30.49 -19.33
CA ASN A 356 14.65 29.50 -20.00
C ASN A 356 15.98 29.35 -19.22
N ASN A 357 15.93 28.56 -18.15
CA ASN A 357 17.06 28.32 -17.25
C ASN A 357 17.91 27.14 -17.74
N GLY A 358 18.95 27.43 -18.50
CA GLY A 358 19.90 26.41 -18.99
C GLY A 358 20.74 25.71 -17.91
N CYS A 359 20.70 26.20 -16.65
CA CYS A 359 21.45 25.62 -15.51
C CYS A 359 20.59 24.62 -14.71
N SER A 360 19.33 24.43 -15.06
CA SER A 360 18.41 23.51 -14.39
C SER A 360 17.99 22.38 -15.34
N ASN A 361 17.85 21.16 -14.81
CA ASN A 361 17.25 20.04 -15.55
C ASN A 361 15.79 20.32 -15.99
N GLN A 362 15.16 21.30 -15.34
CA GLN A 362 13.86 21.85 -15.71
C GLN A 362 14.05 23.32 -16.09
N SER A 363 14.00 23.63 -17.36
CA SER A 363 14.36 24.96 -17.89
C SER A 363 13.42 26.11 -17.44
N ASP A 364 12.24 25.79 -16.92
CA ASP A 364 11.21 26.74 -16.49
C ASP A 364 11.27 27.13 -15.00
N ILE A 365 12.25 26.64 -14.22
CA ILE A 365 12.43 27.01 -12.80
C ILE A 365 13.06 28.39 -12.73
N LEU A 366 12.32 29.31 -12.10
CA LEU A 366 12.79 30.67 -11.82
C LEU A 366 13.57 30.75 -10.48
N ASP A 367 13.03 30.16 -9.43
CA ASP A 367 13.68 30.13 -8.10
C ASP A 367 13.18 28.95 -7.25
N ALA A 368 13.89 28.66 -6.15
CA ALA A 368 13.58 27.60 -5.21
C ALA A 368 13.70 28.14 -3.77
N PHE A 369 12.68 27.85 -2.94
CA PHE A 369 12.57 28.33 -1.57
C PHE A 369 12.45 27.15 -0.61
N ALA A 370 13.44 26.98 0.28
CA ALA A 370 13.38 25.95 1.32
C ALA A 370 12.33 26.30 2.38
N ILE A 371 11.54 25.29 2.78
CA ILE A 371 10.58 25.40 3.87
C ILE A 371 11.31 25.04 5.17
N GLY A 372 11.67 26.03 5.95
CA GLY A 372 12.42 25.84 7.21
C GLY A 372 13.44 26.93 7.45
N GLY A 373 14.24 26.82 8.52
CA GLY A 373 15.20 27.83 8.93
C GLY A 373 14.54 29.04 9.58
N SER A 374 15.15 30.23 9.46
CA SER A 374 14.64 31.49 10.03
C SER A 374 13.31 31.96 9.40
N SER A 375 12.90 31.39 8.27
CA SER A 375 11.64 31.69 7.61
C SER A 375 10.56 30.61 7.90
N GLY A 376 10.84 29.65 8.80
CA GLY A 376 9.95 28.53 9.13
C GLY A 376 8.66 29.01 9.77
N GLY A 377 7.61 29.11 8.97
CA GLY A 377 6.25 29.37 9.45
C GLY A 377 5.65 28.12 10.11
N THR A 378 4.74 28.35 11.05
CA THR A 378 3.82 27.32 11.51
C THR A 378 2.70 27.15 10.47
N PHE A 379 2.12 25.95 10.38
CA PHE A 379 0.94 25.72 9.54
C PHE A 379 -0.15 26.77 9.84
N GLY A 380 -0.72 27.34 8.79
CA GLY A 380 -1.66 28.47 8.88
C GLY A 380 -1.02 29.85 8.92
N GLY A 381 0.31 29.94 9.05
CA GLY A 381 1.05 31.20 8.95
C GLY A 381 1.60 31.45 7.54
N ASN A 382 2.21 32.61 7.34
CA ASN A 382 2.85 32.95 6.06
C ASN A 382 4.33 32.62 6.08
N LEU A 383 4.79 31.99 4.98
CA LEU A 383 6.21 31.89 4.65
C LEU A 383 6.60 33.15 3.86
N ASN A 384 7.57 33.90 4.36
CA ASN A 384 8.02 35.13 3.75
C ASN A 384 9.49 34.99 3.33
N TYR A 385 9.75 35.19 2.06
CA TYR A 385 11.09 35.19 1.51
C TYR A 385 11.39 36.54 0.86
N THR A 386 12.58 37.05 1.12
CA THR A 386 13.11 38.24 0.44
C THR A 386 14.48 37.84 -0.08
N ASN A 387 14.68 37.95 -1.39
CA ASN A 387 15.99 37.71 -1.97
C ASN A 387 16.92 38.86 -1.64
N THR A 388 17.97 38.57 -0.89
CA THR A 388 19.05 39.54 -0.57
C THR A 388 20.17 39.53 -1.60
N ILE A 389 20.18 38.53 -2.47
CA ILE A 389 21.14 38.35 -3.57
C ILE A 389 20.39 38.41 -4.89
N GLU A 390 20.86 39.19 -5.83
CA GLU A 390 20.29 39.28 -7.18
C GLU A 390 20.53 37.97 -7.96
N LYS A 391 19.48 37.19 -8.15
CA LYS A 391 19.48 35.92 -8.91
C LYS A 391 18.65 36.09 -10.17
N PHE A 392 19.22 36.75 -11.16
CA PHE A 392 18.54 36.91 -12.45
C PHE A 392 18.65 35.66 -13.33
N VAL A 393 17.55 35.25 -13.89
CA VAL A 393 17.44 34.13 -14.84
C VAL A 393 16.96 34.65 -16.18
N LYS A 394 17.54 34.16 -17.27
CA LYS A 394 17.13 34.56 -18.63
C LYS A 394 15.67 34.21 -18.87
N ILE A 395 14.96 35.11 -19.53
CA ILE A 395 13.62 34.88 -20.03
C ILE A 395 13.63 34.87 -21.55
N SER A 396 12.71 34.10 -22.14
CA SER A 396 12.62 33.96 -23.59
C SER A 396 12.15 35.28 -24.26
N GLU A 397 12.86 35.70 -25.27
CA GLU A 397 12.44 36.85 -26.09
C GLU A 397 11.10 36.57 -26.78
N GLY A 398 10.34 37.61 -27.07
CA GLY A 398 9.07 37.48 -27.75
C GLY A 398 7.99 38.43 -27.24
N ARG A 399 6.85 38.37 -27.90
CA ARG A 399 5.67 39.16 -27.52
C ARG A 399 4.66 38.29 -26.77
N TYR A 400 4.36 38.62 -25.52
CA TYR A 400 3.51 37.86 -24.63
C TYR A 400 2.28 38.66 -24.18
N ASN A 401 1.11 38.05 -24.26
CA ASN A 401 -0.12 38.63 -23.70
C ASN A 401 -0.27 38.31 -22.22
N ASN A 402 0.27 37.18 -21.79
CA ASN A 402 0.28 36.71 -20.41
C ASN A 402 1.51 35.84 -20.17
N PHE A 403 1.74 35.50 -18.89
CA PHE A 403 2.61 34.42 -18.48
C PHE A 403 2.02 33.67 -17.27
N ILE A 404 2.46 32.43 -17.09
CA ILE A 404 2.00 31.55 -16.03
C ILE A 404 3.13 31.33 -15.03
N VAL A 405 2.80 31.43 -13.76
CA VAL A 405 3.66 31.03 -12.65
C VAL A 405 3.01 29.85 -11.94
N THR A 406 3.79 28.78 -11.73
CA THR A 406 3.33 27.57 -11.03
C THR A 406 4.23 27.31 -9.85
N ILE A 407 3.64 26.96 -8.69
CA ILE A 407 4.35 26.59 -7.49
C ILE A 407 4.19 25.07 -7.30
N VAL A 408 5.32 24.38 -7.24
CA VAL A 408 5.37 22.92 -7.08
C VAL A 408 6.33 22.52 -5.97
N ASP A 409 6.28 21.26 -5.55
CA ASP A 409 7.22 20.72 -4.58
C ASP A 409 8.60 20.44 -5.21
N GLN A 410 9.57 20.00 -4.39
CA GLN A 410 10.93 19.66 -4.81
C GLN A 410 11.00 18.53 -5.84
N ASN A 411 9.93 17.75 -6.02
CA ASN A 411 9.82 16.65 -6.99
C ASN A 411 9.02 17.05 -8.23
N ASN A 412 8.71 18.36 -8.36
CA ASN A 412 7.88 18.90 -9.43
C ASN A 412 6.41 18.41 -9.41
N ASN A 413 5.90 18.02 -8.24
CA ASN A 413 4.48 17.70 -8.08
C ASN A 413 3.71 18.96 -7.70
N ASP A 414 2.50 19.07 -8.22
CA ASP A 414 1.57 20.12 -7.80
C ASP A 414 1.26 20.03 -6.32
N ILE A 415 1.25 21.15 -5.63
CA ILE A 415 0.79 21.30 -4.26
C ILE A 415 -0.61 21.91 -4.24
N VAL A 416 -1.40 21.60 -3.20
CA VAL A 416 -2.70 22.25 -2.95
C VAL A 416 -2.48 23.34 -1.93
N ILE A 417 -2.58 24.59 -2.33
CA ILE A 417 -2.50 25.76 -1.43
C ILE A 417 -3.94 26.11 -1.02
N LEU A 418 -4.28 25.88 0.24
CA LEU A 418 -5.66 26.08 0.75
C LEU A 418 -6.01 27.54 0.92
N ASP A 419 -5.06 28.36 1.35
CA ASP A 419 -5.20 29.80 1.46
C ASP A 419 -4.50 30.47 0.26
N ASN A 420 -5.23 31.20 -0.54
CA ASN A 420 -4.75 31.83 -1.77
C ASN A 420 -4.15 33.23 -1.57
N ASN A 421 -3.92 33.67 -0.34
CA ASN A 421 -3.28 34.96 -0.03
C ASN A 421 -1.77 34.98 -0.36
N LEU A 422 -1.47 34.66 -1.61
CA LEU A 422 -0.11 34.65 -2.15
C LEU A 422 0.27 36.02 -2.69
N LEU A 423 1.55 36.37 -2.51
CA LEU A 423 2.15 37.56 -3.12
C LEU A 423 3.53 37.21 -3.67
N ILE A 424 3.75 37.44 -4.97
CA ILE A 424 5.05 37.30 -5.61
C ILE A 424 5.42 38.61 -6.31
N ASN A 425 6.55 39.15 -5.97
CA ASN A 425 7.09 40.33 -6.64
C ASN A 425 8.27 39.95 -7.52
N PHE A 426 8.23 40.34 -8.76
CA PHE A 426 9.25 40.08 -9.78
C PHE A 426 9.93 41.40 -10.19
N LEU A 427 11.18 41.28 -10.57
CA LEU A 427 11.92 42.33 -11.23
C LEU A 427 12.41 41.79 -12.59
N ILE A 428 12.04 42.50 -13.65
CA ILE A 428 12.54 42.24 -15.00
C ILE A 428 13.54 43.36 -15.35
N ARG A 429 14.73 42.99 -15.81
CA ARG A 429 15.71 43.94 -16.37
C ARG A 429 16.00 43.57 -17.80
N VAL A 430 16.27 44.58 -18.59
CA VAL A 430 16.83 44.52 -19.93
C VAL A 430 18.27 44.99 -19.82
N LYS A 431 19.19 44.22 -20.35
CA LYS A 431 20.61 44.62 -20.45
C LYS A 431 20.83 45.58 -21.55
#